data_0f75ba4feae798fa6c3ab682daf14c0c
#
_entry.id   0f75ba4feae798fa6c3ab682daf14c0c
#
_cell.length_a   1.000
_cell.length_b   1.000
_cell.length_c   1.000
_cell.angle_alpha   90.00
_cell.angle_beta   90.00
_cell.angle_gamma   90.00
#
_symmetry.space_group_name_H-M   'P 1'
#
loop_
_entity.id
_entity.type
_entity.pdbx_description
1 polymer ?
#
loop_
_entity_poly.entity_id
_entity_poly.type
_entity_poly.pdbx_seq_one_letter_code
_entity_poly.pdbx_strand_id
1 'polypeptide(L)'
;MNIKMYWVGASTIVFDVDGVLKFAFDPCLVKEDSIVSFNSFDSKRVISPKYDTTTFKDIDMWFFTHGHLDHIDNEGKLVVDKNSYIFTCKNVKLILDDPKYKNKSILKWYESYSTNFKGYEIKITAIPAYHGSNFIMRTATGKVNGYLIELMKNDMIKTIYITSDTVYHKNIIQKIKDVNIDYLVANLGQVMSSKSGGPITMSVKMLNQFCKDLNIKRVIPIHFNDFSHYETQEIELINGGYEVIERGKWLEV
;
A
#
# COMPACT_ATOMS: atom_id res chain seq x y z
N MET A 1 -11.66 -18.10 7.40
CA MET A 1 -10.69 -17.45 6.48
C MET A 1 -9.55 -16.96 7.35
N ASN A 2 -8.38 -17.59 7.24
CA ASN A 2 -7.15 -17.18 7.95
C ASN A 2 -6.35 -16.27 7.02
N ILE A 3 -6.05 -15.06 7.46
CA ILE A 3 -5.27 -14.09 6.68
C ILE A 3 -3.98 -13.82 7.44
N LYS A 4 -2.86 -13.95 6.75
CA LYS A 4 -1.54 -13.58 7.26
C LYS A 4 -0.97 -12.46 6.41
N MET A 5 -0.27 -11.55 7.06
CA MET A 5 0.44 -10.46 6.39
C MET A 5 1.93 -10.51 6.74
N TYR A 6 2.77 -10.21 5.75
CA TYR A 6 4.21 -10.08 5.89
C TYR A 6 4.63 -8.69 5.45
N TRP A 7 5.24 -7.92 6.35
CA TRP A 7 5.78 -6.62 6.02
C TRP A 7 7.27 -6.71 5.68
N VAL A 8 7.60 -6.39 4.45
CA VAL A 8 8.97 -6.39 3.93
C VAL A 8 9.72 -5.12 4.30
N GLY A 9 9.03 -4.00 4.31
CA GLY A 9 9.53 -2.64 4.55
C GLY A 9 8.92 -1.64 3.58
N ALA A 10 9.01 -0.36 3.87
CA ALA A 10 8.31 0.71 3.17
C ALA A 10 6.83 0.33 2.93
N SER A 11 6.34 0.42 1.71
CA SER A 11 4.98 0.01 1.32
C SER A 11 4.87 -1.46 0.89
N THR A 12 5.98 -2.21 0.91
CA THR A 12 6.01 -3.60 0.42
C THR A 12 5.40 -4.56 1.45
N ILE A 13 4.28 -5.17 1.10
CA ILE A 13 3.57 -6.15 1.92
C ILE A 13 3.13 -7.35 1.09
N VAL A 14 3.04 -8.51 1.73
CA VAL A 14 2.49 -9.75 1.15
C VAL A 14 1.38 -10.27 2.04
N PHE A 15 0.29 -10.70 1.45
CA PHE A 15 -0.79 -11.39 2.13
C PHE A 15 -0.85 -12.85 1.67
N ASP A 16 -1.12 -13.73 2.62
CA ASP A 16 -1.44 -15.13 2.40
C ASP A 16 -2.80 -15.43 3.02
N VAL A 17 -3.73 -15.90 2.21
CA VAL A 17 -5.09 -16.25 2.62
C VAL A 17 -5.26 -17.76 2.57
N ASP A 18 -5.45 -18.38 3.73
CA ASP A 18 -5.63 -19.83 3.90
C ASP A 18 -4.48 -20.70 3.31
N GLY A 19 -3.29 -20.14 3.03
CA GLY A 19 -2.20 -20.83 2.31
C GLY A 19 -2.50 -21.09 0.83
N VAL A 20 -3.54 -20.48 0.26
CA VAL A 20 -4.06 -20.75 -1.09
C VAL A 20 -3.95 -19.57 -2.01
N LEU A 21 -4.39 -18.39 -1.56
CA LEU A 21 -4.37 -17.15 -2.33
C LEU A 21 -3.30 -16.21 -1.77
N LYS A 22 -2.39 -15.74 -2.63
CA LYS A 22 -1.37 -14.76 -2.26
C LYS A 22 -1.47 -13.50 -3.10
N PHE A 23 -1.36 -12.36 -2.45
CA PHE A 23 -1.28 -11.07 -3.13
C PHE A 23 -0.29 -10.14 -2.44
N ALA A 24 0.33 -9.26 -3.22
CA ALA A 24 1.39 -8.38 -2.75
C ALA A 24 1.25 -6.96 -3.31
N PHE A 25 1.87 -6.01 -2.60
CA PHE A 25 1.82 -4.59 -2.92
C PHE A 25 3.22 -4.02 -3.05
N ASP A 26 3.37 -3.09 -4.00
CA ASP A 26 4.42 -2.08 -4.09
C ASP A 26 5.82 -2.59 -3.74
N PRO A 27 6.44 -3.48 -4.55
CA PRO A 27 7.75 -4.05 -4.24
C PRO A 27 8.86 -2.99 -4.40
N CYS A 28 9.27 -2.38 -3.30
CA CYS A 28 10.43 -1.51 -3.19
C CYS A 28 11.55 -2.24 -2.43
N LEU A 29 12.55 -2.75 -3.15
CA LEU A 29 13.56 -3.68 -2.65
C LEU A 29 15.00 -3.16 -2.71
N VAL A 30 15.21 -1.87 -3.02
CA VAL A 30 16.54 -1.26 -2.92
C VAL A 30 17.13 -1.48 -1.53
N LYS A 31 18.43 -1.74 -1.48
CA LYS A 31 19.15 -2.04 -0.25
C LYS A 31 19.35 -0.79 0.61
N GLU A 32 19.65 -1.02 1.88
CA GLU A 32 20.14 0.01 2.79
C GLU A 32 21.30 0.78 2.16
N ASP A 33 21.41 2.05 2.51
CA ASP A 33 22.38 3.02 1.98
C ASP A 33 22.17 3.44 0.51
N SER A 34 21.23 2.82 -0.23
CA SER A 34 20.90 3.26 -1.58
C SER A 34 20.27 4.64 -1.56
N ILE A 35 20.69 5.48 -2.51
CA ILE A 35 20.04 6.78 -2.76
C ILE A 35 19.00 6.60 -3.85
N VAL A 36 17.80 7.07 -3.57
CA VAL A 36 16.66 7.11 -4.50
C VAL A 36 16.35 8.55 -4.82
N SER A 37 16.38 8.89 -6.11
CA SER A 37 16.16 10.26 -6.58
C SER A 37 14.70 10.48 -6.97
N PHE A 38 14.02 11.35 -6.25
CA PHE A 38 12.71 11.88 -6.60
C PHE A 38 12.87 13.17 -7.41
N ASN A 39 11.82 13.62 -8.09
CA ASN A 39 11.88 14.82 -8.95
C ASN A 39 12.37 16.09 -8.24
N SER A 40 12.30 16.16 -6.92
CA SER A 40 12.59 17.36 -6.15
C SER A 40 13.61 17.20 -5.02
N PHE A 41 13.97 15.99 -4.68
CA PHE A 41 14.92 15.66 -3.61
C PHE A 41 15.44 14.22 -3.76
N ASP A 42 16.55 13.93 -3.11
CA ASP A 42 17.08 12.59 -2.95
C ASP A 42 16.74 12.05 -1.56
N SER A 43 16.52 10.75 -1.47
CA SER A 43 16.28 10.07 -0.21
C SER A 43 17.10 8.80 -0.09
N LYS A 44 17.60 8.56 1.11
CA LYS A 44 18.39 7.38 1.43
C LYS A 44 17.50 6.30 2.04
N ARG A 45 17.64 5.06 1.57
CA ARG A 45 17.10 3.91 2.27
C ARG A 45 17.89 3.69 3.56
N VAL A 46 17.23 3.71 4.72
CA VAL A 46 17.89 3.62 6.04
C VAL A 46 17.67 2.29 6.75
N ILE A 47 16.70 1.50 6.29
CA ILE A 47 16.47 0.14 6.79
C ILE A 47 16.35 -0.82 5.61
N SER A 48 17.15 -1.89 5.62
CA SER A 48 17.09 -2.93 4.59
C SER A 48 15.72 -3.60 4.55
N PRO A 49 15.17 -3.88 3.34
CA PRO A 49 13.97 -4.70 3.23
C PRO A 49 14.23 -6.12 3.77
N LYS A 50 13.26 -6.69 4.46
CA LYS A 50 13.34 -8.02 5.08
C LYS A 50 12.52 -9.02 4.29
N TYR A 51 13.18 -9.88 3.53
CA TYR A 51 12.55 -10.95 2.76
C TYR A 51 13.54 -12.07 2.49
N ASP A 52 13.03 -13.22 2.11
CA ASP A 52 13.79 -14.37 1.66
C ASP A 52 13.30 -14.83 0.27
N THR A 53 13.90 -15.90 -0.25
CA THR A 53 13.61 -16.46 -1.57
C THR A 53 12.17 -16.99 -1.72
N THR A 54 11.45 -17.19 -0.61
CA THR A 54 10.08 -17.71 -0.60
C THR A 54 9.02 -16.62 -0.45
N THR A 55 9.40 -15.44 0.03
CA THR A 55 8.48 -14.34 0.35
C THR A 55 7.60 -13.96 -0.85
N PHE A 56 8.19 -13.85 -2.04
CA PHE A 56 7.47 -13.47 -3.26
C PHE A 56 7.14 -14.65 -4.18
N LYS A 57 7.28 -15.88 -3.66
CA LYS A 57 6.96 -17.07 -4.44
C LYS A 57 5.45 -17.26 -4.55
N ASP A 58 5.00 -17.59 -5.76
CA ASP A 58 3.61 -17.92 -6.09
C ASP A 58 2.61 -16.78 -5.77
N ILE A 59 3.02 -15.53 -5.98
CA ILE A 59 2.12 -14.37 -5.87
C ILE A 59 1.12 -14.40 -7.02
N ASP A 60 -0.16 -14.52 -6.70
CA ASP A 60 -1.26 -14.58 -7.67
C ASP A 60 -1.60 -13.18 -8.22
N MET A 61 -1.59 -12.18 -7.34
CA MET A 61 -2.02 -10.81 -7.67
C MET A 61 -1.04 -9.80 -7.13
N TRP A 62 -0.59 -8.88 -7.98
CA TRP A 62 0.21 -7.73 -7.61
C TRP A 62 -0.61 -6.45 -7.69
N PHE A 63 -0.46 -5.61 -6.69
CA PHE A 63 -1.09 -4.30 -6.62
C PHE A 63 -0.01 -3.23 -6.60
N PHE A 64 -0.13 -2.28 -7.51
CA PHE A 64 0.75 -1.11 -7.56
C PHE A 64 -0.08 0.14 -7.33
N THR A 65 0.19 0.83 -6.25
CA THR A 65 -0.57 2.01 -5.83
C THR A 65 -0.21 3.23 -6.66
N HIS A 66 1.08 3.44 -6.90
CA HIS A 66 1.62 4.49 -7.78
C HIS A 66 3.10 4.23 -8.12
N GLY A 67 3.69 5.11 -8.95
CA GLY A 67 5.01 4.91 -9.54
C GLY A 67 6.17 5.62 -8.84
N HIS A 68 6.07 5.97 -7.56
CA HIS A 68 7.21 6.49 -6.81
C HIS A 68 8.19 5.36 -6.47
N LEU A 69 9.47 5.73 -6.35
CA LEU A 69 10.55 4.74 -6.23
C LEU A 69 10.66 4.09 -4.83
N ASP A 70 9.97 4.63 -3.84
CA ASP A 70 9.77 4.02 -2.52
C ASP A 70 8.54 3.07 -2.47
N HIS A 71 7.85 2.91 -3.62
CA HIS A 71 6.77 1.95 -3.84
C HIS A 71 7.15 0.87 -4.86
N ILE A 72 7.78 1.25 -5.96
CA ILE A 72 8.26 0.30 -6.97
C ILE A 72 9.61 0.75 -7.51
N ASP A 73 10.61 -0.11 -7.40
CA ASP A 73 11.94 0.09 -7.93
C ASP A 73 12.35 -1.01 -8.91
N ASN A 74 13.55 -0.90 -9.48
CA ASN A 74 14.05 -1.89 -10.43
C ASN A 74 14.30 -3.26 -9.79
N GLU A 75 14.73 -3.31 -8.53
CA GLU A 75 14.92 -4.55 -7.78
C GLU A 75 13.58 -5.21 -7.49
N GLY A 76 12.58 -4.43 -7.06
CA GLY A 76 11.22 -4.90 -6.83
C GLY A 76 10.53 -5.41 -8.09
N LYS A 77 10.80 -4.79 -9.24
CA LYS A 77 10.29 -5.27 -10.53
C LYS A 77 10.75 -6.70 -10.84
N LEU A 78 11.92 -7.12 -10.37
CA LEU A 78 12.47 -8.45 -10.68
C LEU A 78 11.71 -9.59 -9.98
N VAL A 79 11.06 -9.32 -8.85
CA VAL A 79 10.29 -10.35 -8.12
C VAL A 79 8.86 -10.50 -8.62
N VAL A 80 8.40 -9.62 -9.51
CA VAL A 80 7.04 -9.68 -10.08
C VAL A 80 6.96 -10.74 -11.15
N ASP A 81 6.19 -11.80 -10.91
CA ASP A 81 5.96 -12.84 -11.91
C ASP A 81 5.12 -12.30 -13.07
N LYS A 82 5.54 -12.61 -14.30
CA LYS A 82 4.87 -12.16 -15.53
C LYS A 82 3.46 -12.73 -15.73
N ASN A 83 3.15 -13.84 -15.05
CA ASN A 83 1.86 -14.52 -15.15
C ASN A 83 0.86 -14.06 -14.09
N SER A 84 1.31 -13.36 -13.04
CA SER A 84 0.42 -12.82 -12.00
C SER A 84 -0.58 -11.82 -12.59
N TYR A 85 -1.74 -11.71 -11.97
CA TYR A 85 -2.65 -10.59 -12.24
C TYR A 85 -2.08 -9.30 -11.65
N ILE A 86 -2.13 -8.22 -12.40
CA ILE A 86 -1.59 -6.91 -12.00
C ILE A 86 -2.70 -5.88 -11.96
N PHE A 87 -2.90 -5.27 -10.81
CA PHE A 87 -3.79 -4.14 -10.59
C PHE A 87 -2.95 -2.88 -10.36
N THR A 88 -3.20 -1.82 -11.12
CA THR A 88 -2.33 -0.64 -11.10
C THR A 88 -3.08 0.64 -11.48
N CYS A 89 -2.42 1.77 -11.35
CA CYS A 89 -2.86 3.06 -11.88
C CYS A 89 -1.97 3.51 -13.06
N LYS A 90 -2.35 4.60 -13.74
CA LYS A 90 -1.69 5.02 -14.99
C LYS A 90 -0.23 5.50 -14.83
N ASN A 91 0.23 5.84 -13.64
CA ASN A 91 1.56 6.41 -13.44
C ASN A 91 2.66 5.38 -13.14
N VAL A 92 2.34 4.09 -13.02
CA VAL A 92 3.31 3.01 -12.75
C VAL A 92 3.98 2.57 -14.06
N LYS A 93 4.77 3.46 -14.65
CA LYS A 93 5.41 3.23 -15.96
C LYS A 93 6.35 2.03 -15.97
N LEU A 94 7.06 1.79 -14.88
CA LEU A 94 7.99 0.66 -14.75
C LEU A 94 7.34 -0.71 -15.02
N ILE A 95 6.05 -0.83 -14.72
CA ILE A 95 5.25 -2.04 -14.97
C ILE A 95 4.45 -1.92 -16.27
N LEU A 96 3.84 -0.76 -16.53
CA LEU A 96 2.94 -0.59 -17.67
C LEU A 96 3.67 -0.68 -19.01
N ASP A 97 4.87 -0.12 -19.11
CA ASP A 97 5.64 -0.05 -20.33
C ASP A 97 6.43 -1.35 -20.61
N ASP A 98 6.44 -2.32 -19.67
CA ASP A 98 7.09 -3.61 -19.88
C ASP A 98 6.11 -4.63 -20.51
N PRO A 99 6.39 -5.09 -21.75
CA PRO A 99 5.52 -5.99 -22.50
C PRO A 99 5.46 -7.42 -21.92
N LYS A 100 6.36 -7.79 -21.00
CA LYS A 100 6.33 -9.12 -20.36
C LYS A 100 5.09 -9.32 -19.48
N TYR A 101 4.56 -8.25 -18.91
CA TYR A 101 3.36 -8.30 -18.08
C TYR A 101 2.11 -8.15 -18.96
N LYS A 102 1.37 -9.24 -19.14
CA LYS A 102 0.19 -9.25 -20.03
C LYS A 102 -1.13 -9.05 -19.28
N ASN A 103 -1.21 -9.52 -18.06
CA ASN A 103 -2.43 -9.51 -17.25
C ASN A 103 -2.54 -8.23 -16.40
N LYS A 104 -2.59 -7.06 -17.07
CA LYS A 104 -2.62 -5.75 -16.41
C LYS A 104 -4.01 -5.14 -16.44
N SER A 105 -4.54 -4.76 -15.27
CA SER A 105 -5.78 -4.00 -15.08
C SER A 105 -5.48 -2.62 -14.52
N ILE A 106 -5.69 -1.58 -15.33
CA ILE A 106 -5.53 -0.18 -14.89
C ILE A 106 -6.86 0.28 -14.32
N LEU A 107 -6.94 0.41 -13.00
CA LEU A 107 -8.14 0.87 -12.32
C LEU A 107 -8.10 2.38 -12.11
N LYS A 108 -9.17 3.07 -12.51
CA LYS A 108 -9.40 4.47 -12.15
C LYS A 108 -10.09 4.53 -10.78
N TRP A 109 -10.01 5.68 -10.14
CA TRP A 109 -10.74 5.94 -8.91
C TRP A 109 -12.20 5.52 -9.01
N TYR A 110 -12.67 4.75 -8.02
CA TYR A 110 -14.00 4.19 -7.89
C TYR A 110 -14.32 3.02 -8.84
N GLU A 111 -13.45 2.66 -9.76
CA GLU A 111 -13.62 1.44 -10.55
C GLU A 111 -13.38 0.21 -9.69
N SER A 112 -14.20 -0.81 -9.92
CA SER A 112 -14.09 -2.12 -9.26
C SER A 112 -13.84 -3.22 -10.30
N TYR A 113 -13.09 -4.21 -9.90
CA TYR A 113 -12.88 -5.47 -10.61
C TYR A 113 -13.35 -6.61 -9.72
N SER A 114 -14.14 -7.55 -10.27
CA SER A 114 -14.61 -8.72 -9.54
C SER A 114 -14.23 -9.98 -10.28
N THR A 115 -13.83 -11.02 -9.54
CA THR A 115 -13.45 -12.32 -10.10
C THR A 115 -13.70 -13.43 -9.09
N ASN A 116 -13.89 -14.66 -9.59
CA ASN A 116 -13.79 -15.86 -8.80
C ASN A 116 -12.43 -16.49 -9.07
N PHE A 117 -11.61 -16.63 -8.03
CA PHE A 117 -10.26 -17.13 -8.15
C PHE A 117 -9.90 -18.02 -6.95
N LYS A 118 -9.40 -19.24 -7.20
CA LYS A 118 -8.98 -20.19 -6.15
C LYS A 118 -10.03 -20.44 -5.06
N GLY A 119 -11.32 -20.40 -5.42
CA GLY A 119 -12.44 -20.64 -4.49
C GLY A 119 -12.84 -19.40 -3.66
N TYR A 120 -12.33 -18.23 -3.99
CA TYR A 120 -12.75 -16.95 -3.41
C TYR A 120 -13.49 -16.11 -4.45
N GLU A 121 -14.55 -15.44 -4.03
CA GLU A 121 -15.08 -14.30 -4.74
C GLU A 121 -14.31 -13.05 -4.24
N ILE A 122 -13.64 -12.37 -5.17
CA ILE A 122 -12.74 -11.26 -4.88
C ILE A 122 -13.27 -10.03 -5.58
N LYS A 123 -13.50 -8.96 -4.81
CA LYS A 123 -13.81 -7.64 -5.36
C LYS A 123 -12.74 -6.65 -4.95
N ILE A 124 -12.15 -5.99 -5.94
CA ILE A 124 -11.07 -5.02 -5.80
C ILE A 124 -11.61 -3.67 -6.25
N THR A 125 -11.62 -2.68 -5.38
CA THR A 125 -12.06 -1.32 -5.69
C THR A 125 -10.91 -0.35 -5.51
N ALA A 126 -10.62 0.45 -6.55
CA ALA A 126 -9.64 1.53 -6.46
C ALA A 126 -10.26 2.73 -5.71
N ILE A 127 -9.70 3.03 -4.54
CA ILE A 127 -10.11 4.16 -3.71
C ILE A 127 -9.17 5.34 -4.00
N PRO A 128 -9.66 6.59 -4.12
CA PRO A 128 -8.81 7.75 -4.25
C PRO A 128 -7.80 7.85 -3.11
N ALA A 129 -6.52 8.00 -3.44
CA ALA A 129 -5.50 8.40 -2.50
C ALA A 129 -5.05 9.82 -2.86
N TYR A 130 -5.17 10.74 -1.91
CA TYR A 130 -4.83 12.15 -2.09
C TYR A 130 -3.40 12.38 -1.62
N HIS A 131 -2.45 12.14 -2.53
CA HIS A 131 -1.02 12.28 -2.26
C HIS A 131 -0.61 13.76 -2.28
N GLY A 132 -1.06 14.46 -1.26
CA GLY A 132 -0.84 15.88 -1.04
C GLY A 132 -2.06 16.64 -0.53
N SER A 133 -1.82 17.57 0.37
CA SER A 133 -2.86 18.38 1.02
C SER A 133 -3.49 19.43 0.09
N ASN A 134 -2.77 19.84 -0.95
CA ASN A 134 -3.24 20.85 -1.89
C ASN A 134 -3.29 20.37 -3.34
N PHE A 135 -3.95 21.15 -4.21
CA PHE A 135 -4.17 20.80 -5.61
C PHE A 135 -2.87 20.68 -6.41
N ILE A 136 -1.89 21.54 -6.15
CA ILE A 136 -0.62 21.56 -6.89
C ILE A 136 0.13 20.23 -6.67
N MET A 137 0.23 19.79 -5.40
CA MET A 137 0.88 18.51 -5.07
C MET A 137 0.17 17.34 -5.70
N ARG A 138 -1.17 17.29 -5.58
CA ARG A 138 -1.96 16.20 -6.18
C ARG A 138 -1.83 16.13 -7.69
N THR A 139 -1.59 17.26 -8.35
CA THR A 139 -1.32 17.30 -9.80
C THR A 139 0.08 16.79 -10.10
N ALA A 140 1.07 17.14 -9.28
CA ALA A 140 2.47 16.72 -9.47
C ALA A 140 2.68 15.23 -9.21
N THR A 141 2.02 14.67 -8.18
CA THR A 141 2.10 13.24 -7.84
C THR A 141 1.21 12.36 -8.73
N GLY A 142 0.22 12.96 -9.39
CA GLY A 142 -0.75 12.25 -10.21
C GLY A 142 -1.80 11.50 -9.39
N LYS A 143 -2.61 10.68 -10.07
CA LYS A 143 -3.62 9.86 -9.40
C LYS A 143 -2.98 8.62 -8.79
N VAL A 144 -3.12 8.51 -7.50
CA VAL A 144 -2.66 7.38 -6.67
C VAL A 144 -3.87 6.55 -6.25
N ASN A 145 -3.73 5.24 -6.25
CA ASN A 145 -4.80 4.33 -5.83
C ASN A 145 -4.51 3.77 -4.42
N GLY A 146 -5.44 3.95 -3.50
CA GLY A 146 -5.66 2.99 -2.43
C GLY A 146 -6.48 1.81 -2.97
N TYR A 147 -6.47 0.69 -2.26
CA TYR A 147 -7.24 -0.50 -2.66
C TYR A 147 -8.09 -1.02 -1.53
N LEU A 148 -9.38 -1.15 -1.79
CA LEU A 148 -10.32 -1.88 -0.95
C LEU A 148 -10.50 -3.27 -1.56
N ILE A 149 -10.14 -4.31 -0.81
CA ILE A 149 -10.22 -5.70 -1.22
C ILE A 149 -11.23 -6.41 -0.34
N GLU A 150 -12.30 -6.88 -0.96
CA GLU A 150 -13.35 -7.68 -0.32
C GLU A 150 -13.15 -9.13 -0.77
N LEU A 151 -12.90 -10.03 0.19
CA LEU A 151 -12.71 -11.46 -0.02
C LEU A 151 -13.92 -12.18 0.55
N MET A 152 -14.58 -12.99 -0.25
CA MET A 152 -15.73 -13.79 0.20
C MET A 152 -15.50 -15.27 -0.08
N LYS A 153 -15.78 -16.11 0.92
CA LYS A 153 -15.72 -17.57 0.86
C LYS A 153 -16.68 -18.18 1.88
N ASN A 154 -17.60 -19.04 1.46
CA ASN A 154 -18.54 -19.72 2.35
C ASN A 154 -19.26 -18.75 3.32
N ASP A 155 -19.90 -17.71 2.80
CA ASP A 155 -20.61 -16.66 3.54
C ASP A 155 -19.75 -15.79 4.49
N MET A 156 -18.46 -16.07 4.59
CA MET A 156 -17.51 -15.21 5.31
C MET A 156 -16.98 -14.12 4.38
N ILE A 157 -17.08 -12.87 4.85
CA ILE A 157 -16.51 -11.71 4.15
C ILE A 157 -15.39 -11.14 5.00
N LYS A 158 -14.25 -10.86 4.37
CA LYS A 158 -13.14 -10.11 4.94
C LYS A 158 -12.79 -8.95 4.04
N THR A 159 -12.64 -7.78 4.64
CA THR A 159 -12.37 -6.54 3.94
C THR A 159 -11.06 -5.93 4.41
N ILE A 160 -10.14 -5.74 3.47
CA ILE A 160 -8.84 -5.11 3.70
C ILE A 160 -8.79 -3.80 2.94
N TYR A 161 -8.44 -2.71 3.61
CA TYR A 161 -8.21 -1.44 2.95
C TYR A 161 -6.74 -1.02 3.09
N ILE A 162 -6.06 -0.85 1.96
CA ILE A 162 -4.71 -0.33 1.86
C ILE A 162 -4.80 1.13 1.43
N THR A 163 -4.33 2.06 2.27
CA THR A 163 -4.48 3.49 2.02
C THR A 163 -3.63 4.00 0.88
N SER A 164 -2.45 3.39 0.67
CA SER A 164 -1.38 4.00 -0.11
C SER A 164 -0.95 5.37 0.48
N ASP A 165 -0.16 6.12 -0.28
CA ASP A 165 0.26 7.46 0.10
C ASP A 165 -0.90 8.44 -0.06
N THR A 166 -1.47 8.82 1.05
CA THR A 166 -2.60 9.76 1.11
C THR A 166 -2.51 10.64 2.35
N VAL A 167 -3.10 11.80 2.29
CA VAL A 167 -3.48 12.56 3.49
C VAL A 167 -4.92 12.23 3.87
N TYR A 168 -5.33 12.56 5.11
CA TYR A 168 -6.76 12.52 5.46
C TYR A 168 -7.57 13.41 4.51
N HIS A 169 -8.61 12.83 3.91
CA HIS A 169 -9.49 13.56 3.01
C HIS A 169 -10.95 13.08 3.14
N LYS A 170 -11.89 14.02 3.29
CA LYS A 170 -13.33 13.73 3.50
C LYS A 170 -13.94 12.89 2.39
N ASN A 171 -13.49 13.03 1.14
CA ASN A 171 -14.04 12.25 0.03
C ASN A 171 -13.70 10.75 0.16
N ILE A 172 -12.56 10.38 0.77
CA ILE A 172 -12.25 8.98 1.07
C ILE A 172 -13.28 8.48 2.08
N ILE A 173 -13.45 9.21 3.19
CA ILE A 173 -14.40 8.84 4.25
C ILE A 173 -15.81 8.64 3.68
N GLN A 174 -16.31 9.62 2.93
CA GLN A 174 -17.65 9.54 2.31
C GLN A 174 -17.83 8.31 1.42
N LYS A 175 -16.75 7.86 0.75
CA LYS A 175 -16.81 6.73 -0.18
C LYS A 175 -16.90 5.38 0.53
N ILE A 176 -16.22 5.25 1.68
CA ILE A 176 -16.06 3.95 2.34
C ILE A 176 -16.67 3.88 3.74
N LYS A 177 -17.36 4.93 4.21
CA LYS A 177 -17.96 5.00 5.56
C LYS A 177 -18.97 3.89 5.86
N ASP A 178 -19.63 3.36 4.83
CA ASP A 178 -20.65 2.30 4.95
C ASP A 178 -20.05 0.89 4.73
N VAL A 179 -18.72 0.81 4.53
CA VAL A 179 -18.00 -0.47 4.37
C VAL A 179 -17.45 -0.90 5.73
N ASN A 180 -17.75 -2.13 6.13
CA ASN A 180 -17.11 -2.72 7.30
C ASN A 180 -15.68 -3.15 6.93
N ILE A 181 -14.66 -2.42 7.44
CA ILE A 181 -13.25 -2.70 7.18
C ILE A 181 -12.69 -3.51 8.34
N ASP A 182 -12.30 -4.77 8.06
CA ASP A 182 -11.68 -5.63 9.07
C ASP A 182 -10.25 -5.19 9.38
N TYR A 183 -9.50 -4.81 8.33
CA TYR A 183 -8.07 -4.44 8.46
C TYR A 183 -7.78 -3.19 7.63
N LEU A 184 -7.22 -2.17 8.29
CA LEU A 184 -6.69 -0.98 7.64
C LEU A 184 -5.16 -1.07 7.61
N VAL A 185 -4.56 -1.14 6.44
CA VAL A 185 -3.11 -0.97 6.26
C VAL A 185 -2.85 0.48 5.89
N ALA A 186 -2.16 1.21 6.75
CA ALA A 186 -1.98 2.64 6.64
C ALA A 186 -0.52 3.03 6.38
N ASN A 187 -0.27 3.73 5.28
CA ASN A 187 1.03 4.33 4.97
C ASN A 187 1.21 5.62 5.78
N LEU A 188 2.23 5.66 6.63
CA LEU A 188 2.43 6.72 7.64
C LEU A 188 3.77 7.45 7.51
N GLY A 189 4.16 7.79 6.28
CA GLY A 189 5.43 8.50 6.05
C GLY A 189 5.48 9.90 6.69
N GLN A 190 4.35 10.57 6.88
CA GLN A 190 4.26 11.97 7.32
C GLN A 190 5.17 12.91 6.53
N VAL A 191 5.41 12.60 5.26
CA VAL A 191 6.32 13.34 4.40
C VAL A 191 5.81 14.76 4.18
N MET A 192 6.67 15.73 4.45
CA MET A 192 6.35 17.16 4.26
C MET A 192 6.96 17.68 2.97
N SER A 193 6.18 18.41 2.19
CA SER A 193 6.71 19.12 1.03
C SER A 193 7.12 20.55 1.39
N SER A 194 8.42 20.81 1.33
CA SER A 194 8.95 22.18 1.53
C SER A 194 8.54 23.16 0.43
N LYS A 195 8.32 22.66 -0.79
CA LYS A 195 8.01 23.52 -1.98
C LYS A 195 6.55 23.96 -2.06
N SER A 196 5.63 23.16 -1.55
CA SER A 196 4.19 23.40 -1.72
C SER A 196 3.44 23.60 -0.39
N GLY A 197 4.15 23.51 0.71
CA GLY A 197 3.60 23.64 2.06
C GLY A 197 2.57 22.58 2.41
N GLY A 198 2.87 21.71 3.35
CA GLY A 198 1.96 20.74 3.90
C GLY A 198 2.31 19.27 3.62
N PRO A 199 1.62 18.36 4.30
CA PRO A 199 1.89 16.93 4.21
C PRO A 199 1.46 16.38 2.86
N ILE A 200 2.21 15.39 2.39
CA ILE A 200 1.90 14.59 1.19
C ILE A 200 1.52 13.16 1.55
N THR A 201 1.83 12.70 2.76
CA THR A 201 1.41 11.41 3.31
C THR A 201 0.80 11.59 4.70
N MET A 202 0.15 10.56 5.21
CA MET A 202 -0.60 10.59 6.47
C MET A 202 0.34 10.63 7.67
N SER A 203 -0.03 11.43 8.68
CA SER A 203 0.56 11.44 10.03
C SER A 203 -0.28 10.59 10.98
N VAL A 204 0.27 10.25 12.16
CA VAL A 204 -0.47 9.57 13.24
C VAL A 204 -1.74 10.34 13.63
N LYS A 205 -1.68 11.67 13.69
CA LYS A 205 -2.86 12.52 13.95
C LYS A 205 -3.96 12.36 12.90
N MET A 206 -3.58 12.30 11.62
CA MET A 206 -4.53 12.07 10.52
C MET A 206 -5.10 10.65 10.57
N LEU A 207 -4.29 9.66 10.90
CA LEU A 207 -4.73 8.29 11.09
C LEU A 207 -5.77 8.18 12.21
N ASN A 208 -5.55 8.83 13.35
CA ASN A 208 -6.51 8.86 14.46
C ASN A 208 -7.88 9.39 14.02
N GLN A 209 -7.89 10.49 13.24
CA GLN A 209 -9.14 11.02 12.68
C GLN A 209 -9.78 10.06 11.68
N PHE A 210 -8.96 9.44 10.83
CA PHE A 210 -9.40 8.47 9.82
C PHE A 210 -10.08 7.25 10.47
N CYS A 211 -9.45 6.69 11.50
CA CYS A 211 -9.98 5.56 12.25
C CYS A 211 -11.27 5.91 12.99
N LYS A 212 -11.34 7.10 13.58
CA LYS A 212 -12.55 7.59 14.25
C LYS A 212 -13.73 7.70 13.29
N ASP A 213 -13.51 8.31 12.13
CA ASP A 213 -14.59 8.59 11.17
C ASP A 213 -15.10 7.32 10.45
N LEU A 214 -14.26 6.28 10.35
CA LEU A 214 -14.59 4.99 9.74
C LEU A 214 -14.83 3.87 10.75
N ASN A 215 -14.76 4.15 12.06
CA ASN A 215 -14.89 3.15 13.13
C ASN A 215 -13.94 1.95 12.95
N ILE A 216 -12.69 2.21 12.52
CA ILE A 216 -11.67 1.18 12.31
C ILE A 216 -11.16 0.67 13.66
N LYS A 217 -11.15 -0.66 13.82
CA LYS A 217 -10.70 -1.31 15.06
C LYS A 217 -9.30 -1.90 14.94
N ARG A 218 -8.90 -2.33 13.75
CA ARG A 218 -7.60 -2.96 13.53
C ARG A 218 -6.83 -2.22 12.46
N VAL A 219 -5.72 -1.62 12.87
CA VAL A 219 -4.83 -0.84 12.02
C VAL A 219 -3.46 -1.49 12.00
N ILE A 220 -2.88 -1.57 10.82
CA ILE A 220 -1.53 -2.04 10.59
C ILE A 220 -0.74 -0.89 9.98
N PRO A 221 0.06 -0.18 10.78
CA PRO A 221 0.91 0.91 10.28
C PRO A 221 2.10 0.35 9.51
N ILE A 222 2.36 0.94 8.35
CA ILE A 222 3.53 0.66 7.51
C ILE A 222 4.10 1.98 6.94
N HIS A 223 5.15 1.90 6.14
CA HIS A 223 5.70 3.05 5.41
C HIS A 223 6.23 4.14 6.34
N PHE A 224 7.01 3.75 7.35
CA PHE A 224 7.70 4.65 8.29
C PHE A 224 9.10 4.11 8.59
N ASN A 225 10.02 4.97 8.97
CA ASN A 225 11.43 4.66 9.31
C ASN A 225 12.31 4.05 8.20
N ASP A 226 11.77 3.67 7.04
CA ASP A 226 12.54 2.97 6.00
C ASP A 226 13.38 3.89 5.12
N PHE A 227 12.94 5.12 4.93
CA PHE A 227 13.63 6.14 4.14
C PHE A 227 13.88 7.41 4.94
N SER A 228 14.95 8.12 4.62
CA SER A 228 15.37 9.34 5.33
C SER A 228 14.39 10.51 5.23
N HIS A 229 13.44 10.46 4.30
CA HIS A 229 12.39 11.48 4.16
C HIS A 229 11.09 11.13 4.90
N TYR A 230 11.01 9.95 5.54
CA TYR A 230 9.86 9.60 6.38
C TYR A 230 10.04 10.24 7.75
N GLU A 231 9.07 11.06 8.16
CA GLU A 231 9.14 11.82 9.41
C GLU A 231 8.49 11.10 10.59
N THR A 232 7.52 10.20 10.35
CA THR A 232 6.88 9.42 11.43
C THR A 232 7.89 8.50 12.11
N GLN A 233 7.97 8.62 13.43
CA GLN A 233 8.81 7.78 14.27
C GLN A 233 7.97 6.65 14.90
N GLU A 234 8.58 5.47 15.08
CA GLU A 234 7.93 4.32 15.71
C GLU A 234 7.33 4.64 17.08
N ILE A 235 8.01 5.45 17.88
CA ILE A 235 7.52 5.87 19.20
C ILE A 235 6.20 6.66 19.11
N GLU A 236 5.95 7.40 18.03
CA GLU A 236 4.68 8.11 17.85
C GLU A 236 3.52 7.15 17.65
N LEU A 237 3.76 6.04 16.94
CA LEU A 237 2.78 4.97 16.73
C LEU A 237 2.46 4.26 18.05
N ILE A 238 3.48 3.89 18.82
CA ILE A 238 3.33 3.26 20.14
C ILE A 238 2.55 4.18 21.09
N ASN A 239 2.90 5.46 21.16
CA ASN A 239 2.20 6.45 21.98
C ASN A 239 0.76 6.71 21.49
N GLY A 240 0.51 6.50 20.19
CA GLY A 240 -0.83 6.55 19.59
C GLY A 240 -1.68 5.31 19.85
N GLY A 241 -1.13 4.29 20.53
CA GLY A 241 -1.82 3.03 20.84
C GLY A 241 -1.85 2.04 19.67
N TYR A 242 -1.02 2.22 18.65
CA TYR A 242 -0.92 1.31 17.51
C TYR A 242 0.11 0.22 17.76
N GLU A 243 -0.23 -1.00 17.36
CA GLU A 243 0.72 -2.11 17.31
C GLU A 243 1.70 -1.90 16.16
N VAL A 244 2.98 -1.90 16.46
CA VAL A 244 4.05 -1.85 15.44
C VAL A 244 4.46 -3.28 15.12
N ILE A 245 4.21 -3.69 13.88
CA ILE A 245 4.55 -5.03 13.41
C ILE A 245 6.04 -5.13 13.05
N GLU A 246 6.63 -6.30 13.28
CA GLU A 246 8.02 -6.54 12.94
C GLU A 246 8.19 -6.85 11.45
N ARG A 247 9.14 -6.18 10.78
CA ARG A 247 9.50 -6.49 9.40
C ARG A 247 10.09 -7.90 9.30
N GLY A 248 9.74 -8.60 8.24
CA GLY A 248 10.30 -9.94 8.00
C GLY A 248 9.63 -11.06 8.77
N LYS A 249 8.48 -10.79 9.39
CA LYS A 249 7.68 -11.82 10.09
C LYS A 249 6.24 -11.85 9.61
N TRP A 250 5.67 -13.06 9.59
CA TRP A 250 4.26 -13.23 9.33
C TRP A 250 3.44 -12.86 10.58
N LEU A 251 2.43 -12.03 10.38
CA LEU A 251 1.43 -11.66 11.37
C LEU A 251 0.09 -12.26 10.95
N GLU A 252 -0.61 -12.92 11.87
CA GLU A 252 -2.02 -13.28 11.68
C GLU A 252 -2.90 -12.03 11.87
N VAL A 253 -3.66 -11.69 10.88
CA VAL A 253 -4.51 -10.51 10.85
C VAL A 253 -5.98 -10.88 10.87
#